data_2dc55b43acb0f0e0e98d80284d88c5b5
#
_entry.id   2dc55b43acb0f0e0e98d80284d88c5b5
#
_cell.length_a   1.000
_cell.length_b   1.000
_cell.length_c   1.000
_cell.angle_alpha   90.00
_cell.angle_beta   90.00
_cell.angle_gamma   90.00
#
_symmetry.space_group_name_H-M   'P 1'
#
loop_
_entity.id
_entity.type
_entity.pdbx_description
1 polymer ?
#
loop_
_entity_poly.entity_id
_entity_poly.type
_entity_poly.pdbx_seq_one_letter_code
_entity_poly.pdbx_strand_id
1 'polypeptide(L)'
;MSKMVAKAFETQRRLNFQMGIPRDVKIEGLSNFVFMSRSRRPMMPATVNFILRDIVKAYNEEENERAKRERRKTEELPHISAHILRHTACTRMAETDLDMKLVQYMMGHANISVMMEIYNHITDRSRIEKEIAKMD
;
A
#
# COMPACT_ATOMS: atom_id res chain seq x y z
N MET A 1 -4.11 -10.54 -10.45
CA MET A 1 -3.44 -9.22 -10.37
C MET A 1 -4.20 -8.24 -11.26
N SER A 2 -4.55 -7.05 -10.78
CA SER A 2 -5.25 -6.05 -11.58
C SER A 2 -4.38 -5.54 -12.74
N LYS A 3 -5.01 -5.09 -13.84
CA LYS A 3 -4.29 -4.54 -15.01
C LYS A 3 -3.38 -3.35 -14.64
N MET A 4 -3.83 -2.52 -13.70
CA MET A 4 -3.07 -1.37 -13.22
C MET A 4 -1.78 -1.80 -12.50
N VAL A 5 -1.87 -2.79 -11.63
CA VAL A 5 -0.70 -3.35 -10.90
C VAL A 5 0.26 -4.02 -11.86
N ALA A 6 -0.23 -4.80 -12.84
CA ALA A 6 0.61 -5.40 -13.86
C ALA A 6 1.41 -4.35 -14.64
N LYS A 7 0.74 -3.28 -15.09
CA LYS A 7 1.38 -2.17 -15.80
C LYS A 7 2.43 -1.45 -14.93
N ALA A 8 2.17 -1.29 -13.63
CA ALA A 8 3.13 -0.70 -12.70
C ALA A 8 4.41 -1.55 -12.60
N PHE A 9 4.28 -2.88 -12.48
CA PHE A 9 5.44 -3.78 -12.47
C PHE A 9 6.22 -3.78 -13.80
N GLU A 10 5.54 -3.76 -14.93
CA GLU A 10 6.19 -3.65 -16.24
C GLU A 10 6.98 -2.33 -16.36
N THR A 11 6.38 -1.23 -15.92
CA THR A 11 7.03 0.07 -15.90
C THR A 11 8.27 0.05 -15.02
N GLN A 12 8.18 -0.53 -13.82
CA GLN A 12 9.32 -0.65 -12.90
C GLN A 12 10.43 -1.53 -13.49
N ARG A 13 10.09 -2.65 -14.14
CA ARG A 13 11.07 -3.51 -14.82
C ARG A 13 11.81 -2.76 -15.94
N ARG A 14 11.08 -1.97 -16.72
CA ARG A 14 11.67 -1.14 -17.79
C ARG A 14 12.61 -0.09 -17.21
N LEU A 15 12.22 0.59 -16.13
CA LEU A 15 13.08 1.54 -15.43
C LEU A 15 14.34 0.88 -14.88
N ASN A 16 14.23 -0.27 -14.25
CA ASN A 16 15.38 -1.02 -13.76
C ASN A 16 16.35 -1.37 -14.90
N PHE A 17 15.83 -1.80 -16.05
CA PHE A 17 16.64 -2.09 -17.23
C PHE A 17 17.36 -0.83 -17.76
N GLN A 18 16.65 0.29 -17.89
CA GLN A 18 17.21 1.57 -18.34
C GLN A 18 18.31 2.09 -17.39
N MET A 19 18.14 1.85 -16.09
CA MET A 19 19.14 2.22 -15.05
C MET A 19 20.30 1.22 -14.94
N GLY A 20 20.33 0.17 -15.75
CA GLY A 20 21.38 -0.86 -15.69
C GLY A 20 21.39 -1.64 -14.36
N ILE A 21 20.22 -1.83 -13.73
CA ILE A 21 20.12 -2.56 -12.48
C ILE A 21 20.22 -4.06 -12.76
N PRO A 22 21.20 -4.77 -12.16
CA PRO A 22 21.38 -6.20 -12.40
C PRO A 22 20.23 -7.01 -11.81
N ARG A 23 19.85 -8.09 -12.51
CA ARG A 23 18.78 -9.03 -12.05
C ARG A 23 19.30 -10.15 -11.16
N ASP A 24 20.59 -10.35 -11.15
CA ASP A 24 21.29 -11.46 -10.49
C ASP A 24 21.70 -11.18 -9.04
N VAL A 25 21.36 -10.01 -8.52
CA VAL A 25 21.58 -9.69 -7.09
C VAL A 25 20.87 -10.71 -6.23
N LYS A 26 21.63 -11.46 -5.43
CA LYS A 26 21.12 -12.45 -4.48
C LYS A 26 21.26 -11.94 -3.05
N ILE A 27 20.15 -12.01 -2.29
CA ILE A 27 20.11 -11.72 -0.86
C ILE A 27 19.33 -12.84 -0.20
N GLU A 28 19.94 -13.53 0.75
CA GLU A 28 19.33 -14.67 1.46
C GLU A 28 18.73 -15.73 0.52
N GLY A 29 19.39 -15.99 -0.61
CA GLY A 29 18.93 -16.96 -1.62
C GLY A 29 17.85 -16.43 -2.57
N LEU A 30 17.28 -15.24 -2.33
CA LEU A 30 16.32 -14.59 -3.19
C LEU A 30 16.99 -13.73 -4.25
N SER A 31 16.39 -13.67 -5.44
CA SER A 31 16.87 -12.87 -6.58
C SER A 31 15.69 -12.21 -7.32
N ASN A 32 15.99 -11.48 -8.39
CA ASN A 32 14.98 -10.81 -9.22
C ASN A 32 14.12 -9.78 -8.47
N PHE A 33 14.71 -9.04 -7.55
CA PHE A 33 14.02 -7.97 -6.83
C PHE A 33 13.45 -6.93 -7.79
N VAL A 34 12.18 -6.57 -7.60
CA VAL A 34 11.48 -5.58 -8.44
C VAL A 34 11.88 -4.17 -8.04
N PHE A 35 11.87 -3.89 -6.73
CA PHE A 35 12.17 -2.57 -6.21
C PHE A 35 13.63 -2.47 -5.77
N MET A 36 14.41 -1.81 -6.60
CA MET A 36 15.84 -1.64 -6.41
C MET A 36 16.17 -0.15 -6.26
N SER A 37 17.15 0.13 -5.43
CA SER A 37 17.73 1.47 -5.28
C SER A 37 18.73 1.77 -6.41
N ARG A 38 19.07 3.05 -6.60
CA ARG A 38 20.15 3.46 -7.52
C ARG A 38 21.51 2.85 -7.17
N SER A 39 21.71 2.49 -5.91
CA SER A 39 22.92 1.77 -5.45
C SER A 39 22.89 0.26 -5.72
N ARG A 40 21.97 -0.22 -6.55
CA ARG A 40 21.81 -1.63 -6.95
C ARG A 40 21.54 -2.57 -5.78
N ARG A 41 20.84 -2.08 -4.76
CA ARG A 41 20.38 -2.87 -3.61
C ARG A 41 18.87 -2.87 -3.56
N PRO A 42 18.21 -3.94 -3.09
CA PRO A 42 16.78 -3.92 -2.82
C PRO A 42 16.39 -2.75 -1.92
N MET A 43 15.24 -2.16 -2.19
CA MET A 43 14.72 -1.09 -1.34
C MET A 43 14.38 -1.63 0.04
N MET A 44 14.93 -1.00 1.06
CA MET A 44 14.60 -1.29 2.45
C MET A 44 13.27 -0.61 2.83
N PRO A 45 12.49 -1.20 3.76
CA PRO A 45 11.23 -0.59 4.23
C PRO A 45 11.38 0.85 4.71
N ALA A 46 12.50 1.16 5.36
CA ALA A 46 12.82 2.52 5.81
C ALA A 46 12.91 3.51 4.63
N THR A 47 13.51 3.10 3.50
CA THR A 47 13.62 3.94 2.29
C THR A 47 12.24 4.21 1.71
N VAL A 48 11.36 3.21 1.66
CA VAL A 48 9.98 3.38 1.18
C VAL A 48 9.22 4.35 2.07
N ASN A 49 9.30 4.20 3.39
CA ASN A 49 8.65 5.10 4.34
C ASN A 49 9.18 6.52 4.28
N PHE A 50 10.48 6.68 4.03
CA PHE A 50 11.08 8.01 3.81
C PHE A 50 10.46 8.69 2.58
N ILE A 51 10.39 7.99 1.45
CA ILE A 51 9.80 8.51 0.21
C ILE A 51 8.31 8.87 0.41
N LEU A 52 7.54 8.00 1.08
CA LEU A 52 6.13 8.26 1.37
C LEU A 52 5.95 9.52 2.22
N ARG A 53 6.78 9.68 3.24
CA ARG A 53 6.77 10.89 4.09
C ARG A 53 7.05 12.16 3.30
N ASP A 54 8.05 12.11 2.39
CA ASP A 54 8.40 13.27 1.58
C ASP A 54 7.27 13.62 0.60
N ILE A 55 6.58 12.62 0.01
CA ILE A 55 5.41 12.84 -0.84
C ILE A 55 4.27 13.50 -0.05
N VAL A 56 3.95 12.97 1.14
CA VAL A 56 2.89 13.54 2.01
C VAL A 56 3.22 14.96 2.40
N LYS A 57 4.48 15.22 2.78
CA LYS A 57 4.94 16.57 3.15
C LYS A 57 4.78 17.54 1.98
N ALA A 58 5.27 17.20 0.80
CA ALA A 58 5.17 18.06 -0.38
C ALA A 58 3.70 18.33 -0.77
N TYR A 59 2.83 17.31 -0.69
CA TYR A 59 1.40 17.50 -0.92
C TYR A 59 0.78 18.45 0.08
N ASN A 60 1.05 18.28 1.37
CA ASN A 60 0.46 19.11 2.42
C ASN A 60 0.94 20.55 2.34
N GLU A 61 2.20 20.79 1.98
CA GLU A 61 2.72 22.12 1.71
C GLU A 61 1.98 22.79 0.54
N GLU A 62 1.82 22.09 -0.58
CA GLU A 62 1.08 22.58 -1.74
C GLU A 62 -0.41 22.82 -1.42
N GLU A 63 -1.05 21.90 -0.70
CA GLU A 63 -2.43 21.99 -0.30
C GLU A 63 -2.67 23.19 0.63
N ASN A 64 -1.77 23.44 1.57
CA ASN A 64 -1.83 24.60 2.46
C ASN A 64 -1.82 25.92 1.66
N GLU A 65 -0.94 26.04 0.68
CA GLU A 65 -0.89 27.24 -0.18
C GLU A 65 -2.12 27.37 -1.09
N ARG A 66 -2.65 26.22 -1.58
CA ARG A 66 -3.88 26.18 -2.37
C ARG A 66 -5.09 26.62 -1.55
N ALA A 67 -5.26 26.03 -0.36
CA ALA A 67 -6.37 26.34 0.54
C ALA A 67 -6.39 27.81 0.97
N LYS A 68 -5.21 28.43 1.23
CA LYS A 68 -5.09 29.85 1.50
C LYS A 68 -5.59 30.71 0.32
N ARG A 69 -5.17 30.38 -0.91
CA ARG A 69 -5.60 31.11 -2.11
C ARG A 69 -7.11 30.98 -2.37
N GLU A 70 -7.66 29.78 -2.14
CA GLU A 70 -9.07 29.47 -2.34
C GLU A 70 -9.95 29.86 -1.15
N ARG A 71 -9.38 30.33 -0.05
CA ARG A 71 -10.06 30.71 1.20
C ARG A 71 -10.93 29.58 1.75
N ARG A 72 -10.46 28.35 1.67
CA ARG A 72 -11.10 27.14 2.21
C ARG A 72 -10.28 26.48 3.31
N LYS A 73 -10.90 25.55 4.02
CA LYS A 73 -10.18 24.71 4.98
C LYS A 73 -9.17 23.81 4.23
N THR A 74 -8.00 23.64 4.85
CA THR A 74 -6.96 22.73 4.35
C THR A 74 -7.41 21.27 4.52
N GLU A 75 -7.12 20.44 3.50
CA GLU A 75 -7.37 19.01 3.50
C GLU A 75 -6.03 18.25 3.43
N GLU A 76 -5.36 18.17 4.57
CA GLU A 76 -4.06 17.51 4.67
C GLU A 76 -4.19 15.99 4.63
N LEU A 77 -3.24 15.36 3.94
CA LEU A 77 -3.06 13.91 4.02
C LEU A 77 -2.52 13.54 5.41
N PRO A 78 -3.04 12.46 6.02
CA PRO A 78 -2.51 11.94 7.27
C PRO A 78 -1.14 11.30 7.04
N HIS A 79 -0.47 10.92 8.13
CA HIS A 79 0.74 10.11 8.05
C HIS A 79 0.48 8.82 7.26
N ILE A 80 1.31 8.57 6.24
CA ILE A 80 1.24 7.36 5.40
C ILE A 80 2.56 6.59 5.55
N SER A 81 2.44 5.27 5.74
CA SER A 81 3.57 4.34 5.73
C SER A 81 3.26 3.12 4.89
N ALA A 82 4.29 2.36 4.49
CA ALA A 82 4.12 1.10 3.77
C ALA A 82 3.21 0.11 4.55
N HIS A 83 3.28 0.12 5.88
CA HIS A 83 2.45 -0.71 6.74
C HIS A 83 0.97 -0.30 6.68
N ILE A 84 0.69 1.01 6.75
CA ILE A 84 -0.69 1.55 6.60
C ILE A 84 -1.26 1.22 5.22
N LEU A 85 -0.47 1.38 4.15
CA LEU A 85 -0.90 1.02 2.80
C LEU A 85 -1.19 -0.48 2.67
N ARG A 86 -0.34 -1.33 3.28
CA ARG A 86 -0.55 -2.78 3.34
C ARG A 86 -1.85 -3.13 4.10
N HIS A 87 -2.08 -2.52 5.26
CA HIS A 87 -3.32 -2.68 6.02
C HIS A 87 -4.55 -2.28 5.19
N THR A 88 -4.51 -1.12 4.56
CA THR A 88 -5.58 -0.63 3.69
C THR A 88 -5.85 -1.61 2.55
N ALA A 89 -4.81 -2.16 1.91
CA ALA A 89 -4.96 -3.15 0.86
C ALA A 89 -5.63 -4.44 1.38
N CYS A 90 -5.22 -4.94 2.56
CA CYS A 90 -5.86 -6.09 3.20
C CYS A 90 -7.35 -5.84 3.47
N THR A 91 -7.68 -4.70 4.06
CA THR A 91 -9.06 -4.31 4.35
C THR A 91 -9.90 -4.27 3.08
N ARG A 92 -9.40 -3.60 2.03
CA ARG A 92 -10.09 -3.53 0.74
C ARG A 92 -10.30 -4.89 0.07
N MET A 93 -9.32 -5.80 0.17
CA MET A 93 -9.46 -7.16 -0.34
C MET A 93 -10.49 -7.97 0.47
N ALA A 94 -10.51 -7.81 1.79
CA ALA A 94 -11.49 -8.48 2.65
C ALA A 94 -12.94 -7.98 2.41
N GLU A 95 -13.12 -6.71 2.01
CA GLU A 95 -14.42 -6.14 1.62
C GLU A 95 -14.96 -6.71 0.28
N THR A 96 -14.14 -7.39 -0.52
CA THR A 96 -14.51 -7.86 -1.88
C THR A 96 -14.88 -9.35 -1.95
N ASP A 97 -15.28 -9.98 -0.86
CA ASP A 97 -15.59 -11.42 -0.78
C ASP A 97 -14.50 -12.38 -1.30
N LEU A 98 -13.26 -11.92 -1.35
CA LEU A 98 -12.14 -12.77 -1.71
C LEU A 98 -11.88 -13.79 -0.60
N ASP A 99 -11.53 -15.01 -1.02
CA ASP A 99 -11.13 -16.06 -0.08
C ASP A 99 -9.96 -15.60 0.79
N MET A 100 -10.11 -15.76 2.12
CA MET A 100 -9.13 -15.30 3.12
C MET A 100 -7.75 -15.93 2.94
N LYS A 101 -7.69 -17.20 2.47
CA LYS A 101 -6.42 -17.87 2.20
C LYS A 101 -5.73 -17.27 0.98
N LEU A 102 -6.52 -16.86 -0.02
CA LEU A 102 -5.98 -16.15 -1.18
C LEU A 102 -5.42 -14.79 -0.79
N VAL A 103 -6.12 -14.02 0.05
CA VAL A 103 -5.63 -12.73 0.55
C VAL A 103 -4.36 -12.93 1.38
N GLN A 104 -4.32 -13.93 2.27
CA GLN A 104 -3.12 -14.29 3.04
C GLN A 104 -1.93 -14.58 2.12
N TYR A 105 -2.13 -15.40 1.10
CA TYR A 105 -1.11 -15.73 0.11
C TYR A 105 -0.61 -14.50 -0.64
N MET A 106 -1.53 -13.67 -1.15
CA MET A 106 -1.19 -12.43 -1.88
C MET A 106 -0.41 -11.44 -1.03
N MET A 107 -0.73 -11.36 0.25
CA MET A 107 -0.07 -10.45 1.19
C MET A 107 1.22 -11.05 1.79
N GLY A 108 1.51 -12.33 1.55
CA GLY A 108 2.69 -12.99 2.10
C GLY A 108 2.69 -13.01 3.63
N HIS A 109 1.53 -13.18 4.25
CA HIS A 109 1.42 -13.29 5.70
C HIS A 109 1.73 -14.70 6.17
N ALA A 110 2.75 -14.85 7.02
CA ALA A 110 3.08 -16.14 7.65
C ALA A 110 1.98 -16.62 8.61
N ASN A 111 1.22 -15.69 9.21
CA ASN A 111 0.16 -16.00 10.17
C ASN A 111 -1.18 -15.44 9.70
N ILE A 112 -2.22 -16.29 9.76
CA ILE A 112 -3.59 -15.92 9.39
C ILE A 112 -4.28 -15.03 10.45
N SER A 113 -3.78 -15.02 11.70
CA SER A 113 -4.41 -14.28 12.80
C SER A 113 -4.61 -12.80 12.49
N VAL A 114 -3.60 -12.15 11.90
CA VAL A 114 -3.68 -10.73 11.51
C VAL A 114 -4.80 -10.49 10.48
N MET A 115 -5.00 -11.44 9.56
CA MET A 115 -6.08 -11.36 8.59
C MET A 115 -7.45 -11.60 9.22
N MET A 116 -7.54 -12.51 10.20
CA MET A 116 -8.77 -12.78 10.93
C MET A 116 -9.22 -11.58 11.78
N GLU A 117 -8.31 -10.85 12.40
CA GLU A 117 -8.63 -9.61 13.12
C GLU A 117 -9.24 -8.56 12.17
N ILE A 118 -8.64 -8.34 11.00
CA ILE A 118 -9.17 -7.41 10.00
C ILE A 118 -10.55 -7.86 9.52
N TYR A 119 -10.71 -9.14 9.21
CA TYR A 119 -11.97 -9.70 8.74
C TYR A 119 -13.08 -9.60 9.78
N ASN A 120 -12.81 -9.97 11.03
CA ASN A 120 -13.77 -9.86 12.12
C ASN A 120 -14.23 -8.42 12.32
N HIS A 121 -13.28 -7.47 12.28
CA HIS A 121 -13.60 -6.04 12.44
C HIS A 121 -14.49 -5.53 11.29
N ILE A 122 -14.25 -5.95 10.04
CA ILE A 122 -15.08 -5.57 8.88
C ILE A 122 -16.47 -6.21 8.98
N THR A 123 -16.52 -7.50 9.35
CA THR A 123 -17.79 -8.23 9.49
C THR A 123 -18.65 -7.63 10.59
N ASP A 124 -18.07 -7.32 11.73
CA ASP A 124 -18.79 -6.68 12.85
C ASP A 124 -19.29 -5.30 12.46
N ARG A 125 -18.49 -4.49 11.78
CA ARG A 125 -18.90 -3.18 11.28
C ARG A 125 -20.07 -3.30 10.28
N SER A 126 -19.97 -4.20 9.31
CA SER A 126 -21.04 -4.44 8.32
C SER A 126 -22.32 -4.95 8.96
N ARG A 127 -22.23 -5.77 10.03
CA ARG A 127 -23.40 -6.22 10.81
C ARG A 127 -24.04 -5.06 11.56
N ILE A 128 -23.26 -4.23 12.23
CA ILE A 128 -23.74 -3.05 12.96
C ILE A 128 -24.45 -2.09 11.99
N GLU A 129 -23.85 -1.78 10.84
CA GLU A 129 -24.45 -0.90 9.82
C GLU A 129 -25.80 -1.47 9.32
N LYS A 130 -25.87 -2.79 9.08
CA LYS A 130 -27.15 -3.46 8.70
C LYS A 130 -28.21 -3.45 9.80
N GLU A 131 -27.80 -3.57 11.05
CA GLU A 131 -28.76 -3.50 12.18
C GLU A 131 -29.27 -2.06 12.37
N ILE A 132 -28.41 -1.06 12.24
CA ILE A 132 -28.82 0.35 12.31
C ILE A 132 -29.81 0.67 11.18
N ALA A 133 -29.53 0.21 9.95
CA ALA A 133 -30.42 0.44 8.79
C ALA A 133 -31.80 -0.24 8.91
N LYS A 134 -32.01 -1.16 9.86
CA LYS A 134 -33.32 -1.74 10.15
C LYS A 134 -34.11 -0.93 11.18
N MET A 135 -33.48 0.04 11.83
CA MET A 135 -34.12 0.87 12.87
C MET A 135 -34.72 2.17 12.30
N ASP A 136 -34.40 2.49 11.03
CA ASP A 136 -34.99 3.58 10.23
C ASP A 136 -36.17 3.03 9.38
#